data_91f7970faf34d7aeff22aae64df99eec
#
_entry.id   91f7970faf34d7aeff22aae64df99eec
#
_cell.length_a   1.000
_cell.length_b   1.000
_cell.length_c   1.000
_cell.angle_alpha   90.00
_cell.angle_beta   90.00
_cell.angle_gamma   90.00
#
_symmetry.space_group_name_H-M   'P 1'
#
loop_
_entity.id
_entity.type
_entity.pdbx_description
1 polymer ?
#
loop_
_entity_poly.entity_id
_entity_poly.type
_entity_poly.pdbx_seq_one_letter_code
_entity_poly.pdbx_strand_id
1 'polypeptide(L)'
;PAATADMATARGTRRAAGAAAGIRRKPMEEKKIDRRDEGAIDISRLLQEFLPVLKKLFWIPLALAAIVGALWFAKGYFSYTPMYACEVTFTIQVSASGNTEQSSGYSYYNKATAEQLGKTFPYLIQSDLMYSKLKKELGVSVINGSITAETMDNTNLFTMRVTSSSPRDAKAILEAVIKVYPEVADYVIGSTTMNLLTDPGEPTVPYNSFSPVKTFIKGAIVGLIIGFVFLMLCAAIRNTVREPDDIRIKLNQTCLATLPKVTFKKRKQHNVNTLSILNKRVSGSFQESIRSLRIKLLRRLESGKCHAILVTSTMPGEGKTTVSTNLALALSKNGARVILVDMDLRRPSVKKALGITTPSNGLVELRERKVKSVGECLSEIEGSTLKLLAGDVPRKSTRPISARWLKSLIDTLRSQADFIIVDTPPCGLLADSANIASAVDSALYVIGAGGVEISQILDSLQFLSESGTSVIGCVLNGVETHLSGGYGYGYGYGYGY
;
A
#
# COMPACT_ATOMS: atom_id res chain seq x y z
N PRO A 1 71.36 38.27 37.43
CA PRO A 1 72.04 39.23 36.64
C PRO A 1 72.58 38.65 35.38
N ALA A 2 72.18 39.31 34.35
CA ALA A 2 73.04 39.77 33.25
C ALA A 2 73.57 38.66 32.33
N ALA A 3 73.15 38.66 31.19
CA ALA A 3 73.47 39.53 30.04
C ALA A 3 74.35 38.84 29.04
N THR A 4 73.86 39.01 27.80
CA THR A 4 74.53 39.37 26.53
C THR A 4 75.16 38.31 25.69
N ALA A 5 74.57 38.23 24.50
CA ALA A 5 75.18 38.50 23.20
C ALA A 5 76.29 37.50 22.73
N ASP A 6 76.32 36.98 21.54
CA ASP A 6 76.51 37.67 20.26
C ASP A 6 76.38 36.72 19.07
N MET A 7 75.83 37.16 18.05
CA MET A 7 76.00 37.20 16.64
C MET A 7 77.17 36.44 15.98
N ALA A 8 76.84 35.97 14.79
CA ALA A 8 77.60 35.86 13.55
C ALA A 8 78.29 34.51 13.25
N THR A 9 78.06 33.90 12.17
CA THR A 9 78.33 34.02 10.79
C THR A 9 78.08 32.68 10.08
N ALA A 10 77.30 32.63 9.14
CA ALA A 10 77.41 32.76 7.70
C ALA A 10 77.88 31.50 6.93
N ARG A 11 77.05 31.19 5.98
CA ARG A 11 77.35 30.60 4.67
C ARG A 11 77.69 29.12 4.51
N GLY A 12 76.78 28.47 3.80
CA GLY A 12 77.11 27.59 2.69
C GLY A 12 76.84 26.13 2.90
N THR A 13 75.75 25.66 2.39
CA THR A 13 75.80 24.71 1.24
C THR A 13 74.36 24.38 0.82
N ARG A 14 74.05 24.80 -0.40
CA ARG A 14 72.86 24.30 -1.16
C ARG A 14 73.23 22.87 -1.64
N ARG A 15 72.28 21.93 -1.45
CA ARG A 15 71.76 21.00 -2.50
C ARG A 15 71.21 19.76 -1.85
N ALA A 16 70.04 19.39 -2.43
CA ALA A 16 69.30 18.12 -2.30
C ALA A 16 68.20 18.06 -1.23
N ALA A 17 67.08 18.64 -1.55
CA ALA A 17 65.80 18.19 -1.02
C ALA A 17 64.81 18.08 -2.21
N GLY A 18 64.80 16.89 -2.79
CA GLY A 18 63.82 16.48 -3.79
C GLY A 18 62.52 16.03 -3.09
N ALA A 19 61.46 16.69 -3.45
CA ALA A 19 60.13 16.17 -3.62
C ALA A 19 59.57 15.09 -2.63
N ALA A 20 58.99 15.56 -1.54
CA ALA A 20 57.88 14.86 -0.91
C ALA A 20 56.61 15.74 -1.07
N ALA A 21 55.96 15.59 -2.23
CA ALA A 21 54.62 16.18 -2.44
C ALA A 21 53.64 15.48 -1.56
N GLY A 22 53.32 16.09 -0.43
CA GLY A 22 52.23 15.72 0.46
C GLY A 22 50.92 15.79 -0.29
N ILE A 23 50.31 14.66 -0.56
CA ILE A 23 48.92 14.55 -1.01
C ILE A 23 48.08 15.04 0.15
N ARG A 24 47.69 16.31 0.12
CA ARG A 24 46.60 16.85 0.95
C ARG A 24 45.32 16.15 0.52
N ARG A 25 44.88 15.13 1.26
CA ARG A 25 43.51 14.63 1.20
C ARG A 25 42.60 15.80 1.59
N LYS A 26 41.85 16.35 0.62
CA LYS A 26 40.71 17.22 0.92
C LYS A 26 39.82 16.47 1.89
N PRO A 27 39.32 17.11 2.98
CA PRO A 27 38.26 16.53 3.83
C PRO A 27 37.09 16.28 2.91
N MET A 28 36.56 15.03 2.93
CA MET A 28 35.26 14.75 2.34
C MET A 28 34.25 15.68 3.02
N GLU A 29 33.68 16.60 2.26
CA GLU A 29 32.51 17.36 2.71
C GLU A 29 31.46 16.34 3.18
N GLU A 30 31.28 16.24 4.48
CA GLU A 30 30.09 15.63 5.07
C GLU A 30 28.89 16.40 4.52
N LYS A 31 28.23 15.79 3.53
CA LYS A 31 26.94 16.24 3.05
C LYS A 31 26.03 16.26 4.30
N LYS A 32 25.83 17.44 4.86
CA LYS A 32 24.86 17.67 5.93
C LYS A 32 23.56 16.98 5.50
N ILE A 33 23.23 15.89 6.15
CA ILE A 33 21.92 15.26 6.02
C ILE A 33 20.96 16.33 6.54
N ASP A 34 20.22 16.90 5.62
CA ASP A 34 19.22 17.92 5.95
C ASP A 34 18.12 17.21 6.74
N ARG A 35 18.16 17.35 8.06
CA ARG A 35 17.18 16.78 9.00
C ARG A 35 15.77 17.36 8.83
N ARG A 36 15.54 18.16 7.79
CA ARG A 36 14.26 18.79 7.53
C ARG A 36 13.23 17.87 6.89
N ASP A 37 13.62 16.67 6.43
CA ASP A 37 12.69 15.74 5.76
C ASP A 37 12.16 14.60 6.65
N GLU A 38 12.47 14.59 7.95
CA GLU A 38 11.98 13.53 8.86
C GLU A 38 10.44 13.56 9.09
N GLY A 39 9.73 14.56 8.57
CA GLY A 39 8.28 14.70 8.68
C GLY A 39 7.50 14.70 7.34
N ALA A 40 8.19 14.71 6.22
CA ALA A 40 7.50 14.69 4.91
C ALA A 40 7.10 13.25 4.57
N ILE A 41 5.79 12.99 4.58
CA ILE A 41 5.23 11.71 4.13
C ILE A 41 5.48 11.60 2.62
N ASP A 42 6.43 10.77 2.21
CA ASP A 42 6.66 10.48 0.79
C ASP A 42 5.50 9.66 0.23
N ILE A 43 4.62 10.36 -0.51
CA ILE A 43 3.41 9.78 -1.10
C ILE A 43 3.77 8.65 -2.08
N SER A 44 4.91 8.74 -2.77
CA SER A 44 5.34 7.70 -3.70
C SER A 44 5.72 6.41 -2.96
N ARG A 45 6.35 6.54 -1.82
CA ARG A 45 6.70 5.44 -0.91
C ARG A 45 5.45 4.81 -0.29
N LEU A 46 4.49 5.63 0.17
CA LEU A 46 3.20 5.14 0.67
C LEU A 46 2.43 4.34 -0.38
N LEU A 47 2.38 4.80 -1.63
CA LEU A 47 1.74 4.06 -2.73
C LEU A 47 2.42 2.72 -3.00
N GLN A 48 3.74 2.66 -2.94
CA GLN A 48 4.51 1.42 -3.12
C GLN A 48 4.28 0.41 -1.99
N GLU A 49 4.10 0.89 -0.74
CA GLU A 49 3.75 0.04 0.40
C GLU A 49 2.28 -0.37 0.37
N PHE A 50 1.38 0.50 -0.12
CA PHE A 50 -0.05 0.26 -0.16
C PHE A 50 -0.44 -0.87 -1.11
N LEU A 51 0.16 -0.95 -2.31
CA LEU A 51 -0.19 -1.97 -3.31
C LEU A 51 -0.03 -3.43 -2.82
N PRO A 52 1.07 -3.84 -2.17
CA PRO A 52 1.19 -5.18 -1.59
C PRO A 52 0.20 -5.45 -0.47
N VAL A 53 -0.07 -4.43 0.38
CA VAL A 53 -1.05 -4.52 1.47
C VAL A 53 -2.46 -4.70 0.89
N LEU A 54 -2.81 -3.91 -0.11
CA LEU A 54 -4.10 -4.01 -0.81
C LEU A 54 -4.29 -5.39 -1.43
N LYS A 55 -3.29 -5.93 -2.13
CA LYS A 55 -3.37 -7.29 -2.72
C LYS A 55 -3.59 -8.39 -1.69
N LYS A 56 -3.03 -8.25 -0.49
CA LYS A 56 -3.16 -9.24 0.59
C LYS A 56 -4.46 -9.09 1.38
N LEU A 57 -4.92 -7.86 1.59
CA LEU A 57 -6.00 -7.49 2.50
C LEU A 57 -7.19 -6.80 1.80
N PHE A 58 -7.35 -7.01 0.47
CA PHE A 58 -8.41 -6.39 -0.34
C PHE A 58 -9.83 -6.68 0.15
N TRP A 59 -10.01 -7.78 0.87
CA TRP A 59 -11.29 -8.19 1.41
C TRP A 59 -11.74 -7.34 2.60
N ILE A 60 -10.82 -6.64 3.32
CA ILE A 60 -11.14 -5.82 4.49
C ILE A 60 -12.02 -4.63 4.12
N PRO A 61 -11.71 -3.78 3.12
CA PRO A 61 -12.59 -2.72 2.69
C PRO A 61 -13.98 -3.21 2.27
N LEU A 62 -14.05 -4.38 1.60
CA LEU A 62 -15.32 -4.97 1.17
C LEU A 62 -16.15 -5.46 2.37
N ALA A 63 -15.51 -6.09 3.35
CA ALA A 63 -16.19 -6.51 4.58
C ALA A 63 -16.71 -5.32 5.38
N LEU A 64 -15.90 -4.26 5.52
CA LEU A 64 -16.33 -3.02 6.18
C LEU A 64 -17.47 -2.33 5.44
N ALA A 65 -17.42 -2.31 4.10
CA ALA A 65 -18.51 -1.79 3.29
C ALA A 65 -19.83 -2.53 3.53
N ALA A 66 -19.78 -3.86 3.59
CA ALA A 66 -20.95 -4.68 3.87
C ALA A 66 -21.50 -4.46 5.30
N ILE A 67 -20.61 -4.42 6.29
CA ILE A 67 -21.00 -4.23 7.70
C ILE A 67 -21.59 -2.83 7.92
N VAL A 68 -20.89 -1.77 7.49
CA VAL A 68 -21.36 -0.39 7.66
C VAL A 68 -22.61 -0.14 6.84
N GLY A 69 -22.68 -0.71 5.61
CA GLY A 69 -23.90 -0.66 4.79
C GLY A 69 -25.10 -1.30 5.46
N ALA A 70 -24.93 -2.46 6.08
CA ALA A 70 -26.00 -3.14 6.82
C ALA A 70 -26.42 -2.37 8.08
N LEU A 71 -25.48 -1.81 8.83
CA LEU A 71 -25.79 -0.98 10.01
C LEU A 71 -26.52 0.30 9.60
N TRP A 72 -26.11 0.94 8.50
CA TRP A 72 -26.77 2.14 8.00
C TRP A 72 -28.17 1.86 7.48
N PHE A 73 -28.33 0.73 6.79
CA PHE A 73 -29.65 0.23 6.38
C PHE A 73 -30.55 -0.05 7.59
N ALA A 74 -30.07 -0.78 8.58
CA ALA A 74 -30.82 -1.10 9.80
C ALA A 74 -31.26 0.18 10.53
N LYS A 75 -30.34 1.14 10.72
CA LYS A 75 -30.68 2.45 11.28
C LYS A 75 -31.76 3.15 10.46
N GLY A 76 -31.62 3.19 9.14
CA GLY A 76 -32.60 3.81 8.25
C GLY A 76 -33.94 3.11 8.30
N TYR A 77 -33.98 1.79 8.36
CA TYR A 77 -35.19 0.99 8.42
C TYR A 77 -35.95 1.20 9.74
N PHE A 78 -35.26 1.13 10.89
CA PHE A 78 -35.88 1.32 12.20
C PHE A 78 -36.27 2.78 12.48
N SER A 79 -35.68 3.75 11.84
CA SER A 79 -36.00 5.17 11.98
C SER A 79 -37.00 5.67 10.94
N TYR A 80 -37.41 4.81 10.00
CA TYR A 80 -38.37 5.20 8.96
C TYR A 80 -39.78 5.24 9.48
N THR A 81 -40.38 6.41 9.41
CA THR A 81 -41.81 6.61 9.64
C THR A 81 -42.46 7.00 8.32
N PRO A 82 -43.38 6.20 7.80
CA PRO A 82 -44.11 6.55 6.57
C PRO A 82 -44.94 7.81 6.80
N MET A 83 -44.87 8.75 5.88
CA MET A 83 -45.66 9.97 5.87
C MET A 83 -46.49 10.03 4.59
N TYR A 84 -47.77 10.33 4.74
CA TYR A 84 -48.70 10.40 3.64
C TYR A 84 -49.08 11.86 3.41
N ALA A 85 -49.12 12.28 2.15
CA ALA A 85 -49.49 13.63 1.75
C ALA A 85 -50.82 13.60 0.98
N CYS A 86 -51.78 14.38 1.45
CA CYS A 86 -53.00 14.64 0.73
C CYS A 86 -52.97 16.09 0.22
N GLU A 87 -53.24 16.28 -1.06
CA GLU A 87 -53.15 17.58 -1.74
C GLU A 87 -54.46 17.96 -2.39
N VAL A 88 -54.79 19.23 -2.34
CA VAL A 88 -55.91 19.80 -3.06
C VAL A 88 -55.51 21.12 -3.70
N THR A 89 -55.94 21.34 -4.92
CA THR A 89 -55.84 22.60 -5.62
C THR A 89 -57.21 23.28 -5.73
N PHE A 90 -57.28 24.54 -5.43
CA PHE A 90 -58.52 25.30 -5.39
C PHE A 90 -58.28 26.76 -5.76
N THR A 91 -59.39 27.47 -6.02
CA THR A 91 -59.38 28.93 -6.20
C THR A 91 -60.19 29.57 -5.05
N ILE A 92 -59.77 30.77 -4.63
CA ILE A 92 -60.47 31.58 -3.64
C ILE A 92 -61.14 32.74 -4.35
N GLN A 93 -62.46 32.93 -4.11
CA GLN A 93 -63.24 34.08 -4.54
C GLN A 93 -63.66 34.84 -3.31
N VAL A 94 -63.45 36.17 -3.33
CA VAL A 94 -63.93 37.11 -2.28
C VAL A 94 -65.23 37.75 -2.76
N SER A 95 -66.31 37.57 -2.01
CA SER A 95 -67.58 38.21 -2.29
C SER A 95 -67.47 39.65 -1.83
N ALA A 96 -67.51 40.63 -2.74
CA ALA A 96 -67.58 42.02 -2.39
C ALA A 96 -69.01 42.32 -1.82
N SER A 97 -69.13 42.62 -0.50
CA SER A 97 -70.33 43.07 0.12
C SER A 97 -70.63 44.50 -0.37
N GLY A 98 -71.44 44.62 -1.40
CA GLY A 98 -71.89 45.94 -1.92
C GLY A 98 -73.08 45.73 -2.81
N ASN A 99 -74.27 46.25 -2.33
CA ASN A 99 -75.56 46.32 -3.03
C ASN A 99 -75.40 46.92 -4.42
N THR A 100 -75.42 46.08 -5.43
CA THR A 100 -75.92 46.48 -6.78
C THR A 100 -76.34 45.21 -7.49
N GLU A 101 -77.67 45.12 -7.65
CA GLU A 101 -78.34 44.20 -8.56
C GLU A 101 -77.82 44.41 -9.99
N GLN A 102 -77.71 43.29 -10.70
CA GLN A 102 -77.48 43.21 -12.13
C GLN A 102 -76.03 43.51 -12.63
N SER A 103 -75.20 42.50 -12.66
CA SER A 103 -74.53 42.15 -13.88
C SER A 103 -74.08 40.68 -13.88
N SER A 104 -74.77 39.94 -14.72
CA SER A 104 -74.32 38.64 -15.20
C SER A 104 -72.94 38.75 -15.82
N GLY A 105 -71.99 37.96 -15.35
CA GLY A 105 -70.80 37.63 -16.14
C GLY A 105 -69.50 38.21 -15.60
N TYR A 106 -68.62 37.31 -15.33
CA TYR A 106 -67.19 37.47 -15.17
C TYR A 106 -66.70 38.28 -13.97
N SER A 107 -66.54 37.61 -12.84
CA SER A 107 -65.72 38.13 -11.78
C SER A 107 -64.31 38.41 -12.37
N TYR A 108 -64.01 39.66 -12.62
CA TYR A 108 -62.68 40.04 -13.09
C TYR A 108 -61.65 39.66 -12.05
N TYR A 109 -60.72 38.83 -12.47
CA TYR A 109 -59.52 38.49 -11.70
C TYR A 109 -58.78 39.77 -11.36
N ASN A 110 -58.80 40.20 -10.11
CA ASN A 110 -58.04 41.37 -9.66
C ASN A 110 -56.66 40.83 -9.16
N LYS A 111 -55.65 41.12 -9.96
CA LYS A 111 -54.25 40.68 -9.65
C LYS A 111 -53.80 41.13 -8.27
N ALA A 112 -54.13 42.34 -7.85
CA ALA A 112 -53.76 42.86 -6.53
C ALA A 112 -54.44 42.07 -5.38
N THR A 113 -55.69 41.66 -5.54
CA THR A 113 -56.40 40.82 -4.57
C THR A 113 -55.79 39.41 -4.52
N ALA A 114 -55.41 38.87 -5.67
CA ALA A 114 -54.75 37.54 -5.71
C ALA A 114 -53.38 37.56 -5.04
N GLU A 115 -52.57 38.58 -5.25
CA GLU A 115 -51.26 38.73 -4.58
C GLU A 115 -51.44 38.90 -3.06
N GLN A 116 -52.45 39.66 -2.62
CA GLN A 116 -52.74 39.83 -1.21
C GLN A 116 -53.21 38.51 -0.58
N LEU A 117 -54.13 37.80 -1.22
CA LEU A 117 -54.57 36.47 -0.79
C LEU A 117 -53.43 35.49 -0.76
N GLY A 118 -52.58 35.50 -1.78
CA GLY A 118 -51.39 34.65 -1.84
C GLY A 118 -50.46 34.82 -0.64
N LYS A 119 -50.29 36.04 -0.18
CA LYS A 119 -49.45 36.40 0.97
C LYS A 119 -50.15 36.01 2.32
N THR A 120 -51.46 36.22 2.41
CA THR A 120 -52.20 36.04 3.69
C THR A 120 -52.65 34.61 3.92
N PHE A 121 -52.93 33.83 2.88
CA PHE A 121 -53.44 32.48 2.98
C PHE A 121 -52.53 31.52 3.78
N PRO A 122 -51.25 31.44 3.58
CA PRO A 122 -50.39 30.57 4.37
C PRO A 122 -50.37 30.92 5.86
N TYR A 123 -50.46 32.22 6.19
CA TYR A 123 -50.50 32.69 7.58
C TYR A 123 -51.83 32.33 8.26
N LEU A 124 -52.98 32.44 7.53
CA LEU A 124 -54.29 32.08 8.05
C LEU A 124 -54.35 30.58 8.37
N ILE A 125 -53.84 29.75 7.48
CA ILE A 125 -53.81 28.28 7.67
C ILE A 125 -52.97 27.91 8.88
N GLN A 126 -51.90 28.63 9.17
CA GLN A 126 -51.00 28.39 10.31
C GLN A 126 -51.42 29.14 11.58
N SER A 127 -52.51 29.85 11.58
CA SER A 127 -52.97 30.63 12.74
C SER A 127 -53.49 29.76 13.87
N ASP A 128 -53.31 30.21 15.12
CA ASP A 128 -53.83 29.53 16.30
C ASP A 128 -55.36 29.39 16.24
N LEU A 129 -56.07 30.38 15.64
CA LEU A 129 -57.50 30.36 15.44
C LEU A 129 -57.89 29.17 14.55
N MET A 130 -57.17 28.97 13.44
CA MET A 130 -57.39 27.86 12.53
C MET A 130 -57.20 26.53 13.26
N TYR A 131 -56.04 26.37 13.94
CA TYR A 131 -55.74 25.14 14.69
C TYR A 131 -56.77 24.87 15.82
N SER A 132 -57.25 25.88 16.53
CA SER A 132 -58.27 25.71 17.57
C SER A 132 -59.60 25.21 17.02
N LYS A 133 -60.07 25.80 15.90
CA LYS A 133 -61.28 25.36 15.21
C LYS A 133 -61.12 23.95 14.60
N LEU A 134 -59.96 23.65 14.00
CA LEU A 134 -59.68 22.31 13.49
C LEU A 134 -59.70 21.23 14.57
N LYS A 135 -59.10 21.49 15.73
CA LYS A 135 -59.20 20.58 16.88
C LYS A 135 -60.64 20.30 17.31
N LYS A 136 -61.46 21.34 17.30
CA LYS A 136 -62.89 21.22 17.64
C LYS A 136 -63.66 20.42 16.58
N GLU A 137 -63.42 20.67 15.30
CA GLU A 137 -64.07 19.98 14.19
C GLU A 137 -63.70 18.49 14.14
N LEU A 138 -62.40 18.19 14.32
CA LEU A 138 -61.86 16.82 14.32
C LEU A 138 -62.14 16.07 15.66
N GLY A 139 -62.51 16.76 16.71
CA GLY A 139 -62.76 16.18 18.05
C GLY A 139 -61.45 15.68 18.71
N VAL A 140 -60.26 16.25 18.35
CA VAL A 140 -58.97 15.82 18.85
C VAL A 140 -58.28 16.93 19.66
N SER A 141 -57.46 16.53 20.62
CA SER A 141 -56.63 17.46 21.40
C SER A 141 -55.37 17.90 20.68
N VAL A 142 -54.83 17.04 19.80
CA VAL A 142 -53.62 17.27 19.03
C VAL A 142 -53.86 16.87 17.58
N ILE A 143 -53.47 17.72 16.64
CA ILE A 143 -53.53 17.43 15.21
C ILE A 143 -52.24 16.67 14.83
N ASN A 144 -52.41 15.43 14.39
CA ASN A 144 -51.31 14.55 13.98
C ASN A 144 -50.97 14.78 12.50
N GLY A 145 -50.51 15.98 12.16
CA GLY A 145 -50.15 16.32 10.78
C GLY A 145 -49.63 17.76 10.67
N SER A 146 -49.02 18.05 9.56
CA SER A 146 -48.56 19.38 9.18
C SER A 146 -49.34 19.87 7.96
N ILE A 147 -49.79 21.11 8.02
CA ILE A 147 -50.54 21.75 6.95
C ILE A 147 -49.61 22.77 6.29
N THR A 148 -49.40 22.64 4.99
CA THR A 148 -48.66 23.60 4.19
C THR A 148 -49.54 24.10 3.05
N ALA A 149 -49.35 25.36 2.69
CA ALA A 149 -50.10 25.96 1.60
C ALA A 149 -49.10 26.74 0.71
N GLU A 150 -49.23 26.56 -0.56
CA GLU A 150 -48.45 27.23 -1.58
C GLU A 150 -49.36 27.95 -2.57
N THR A 151 -48.94 29.10 -3.04
CA THR A 151 -49.65 29.87 -4.04
C THR A 151 -48.86 29.89 -5.33
N MET A 152 -49.53 29.77 -6.46
CA MET A 152 -48.90 29.89 -7.74
C MET A 152 -48.79 31.36 -8.10
N ASP A 153 -47.58 31.84 -8.30
CA ASP A 153 -47.31 33.27 -8.57
C ASP A 153 -48.20 33.86 -9.66
N ASN A 154 -48.78 35.01 -9.36
CA ASN A 154 -49.68 35.75 -10.25
C ASN A 154 -50.96 35.05 -10.67
N THR A 155 -51.42 34.07 -9.90
CA THR A 155 -52.69 33.39 -10.12
C THR A 155 -53.49 33.38 -8.83
N ASN A 156 -54.80 33.01 -8.94
CA ASN A 156 -55.66 32.72 -7.77
C ASN A 156 -55.75 31.23 -7.45
N LEU A 157 -54.73 30.47 -7.94
CA LEU A 157 -54.60 29.02 -7.65
C LEU A 157 -53.79 28.82 -6.40
N PHE A 158 -54.32 28.02 -5.52
CA PHE A 158 -53.72 27.62 -4.25
C PHE A 158 -53.62 26.11 -4.21
N THR A 159 -52.51 25.63 -3.74
CA THR A 159 -52.31 24.21 -3.44
C THR A 159 -52.10 24.06 -1.94
N MET A 160 -52.93 23.26 -1.34
CA MET A 160 -52.78 22.90 0.07
C MET A 160 -52.41 21.45 0.18
N ARG A 161 -51.36 21.19 0.98
CA ARG A 161 -50.86 19.86 1.26
C ARG A 161 -50.90 19.59 2.76
N VAL A 162 -51.53 18.50 3.14
CA VAL A 162 -51.54 18.00 4.51
C VAL A 162 -50.72 16.72 4.56
N THR A 163 -49.77 16.67 5.48
CA THR A 163 -48.92 15.48 5.68
C THR A 163 -49.19 14.88 7.05
N SER A 164 -49.40 13.58 7.11
CA SER A 164 -49.63 12.84 8.36
C SER A 164 -48.99 11.44 8.30
N SER A 165 -48.81 10.82 9.47
CA SER A 165 -48.38 9.42 9.56
C SER A 165 -49.48 8.41 9.16
N SER A 166 -50.73 8.85 9.07
CA SER A 166 -51.90 8.05 8.67
C SER A 166 -52.52 8.63 7.40
N PRO A 167 -52.86 7.81 6.38
CA PRO A 167 -53.56 8.27 5.17
C PRO A 167 -54.92 8.87 5.49
N ARG A 168 -55.65 8.26 6.44
CA ARG A 168 -56.98 8.72 6.86
C ARG A 168 -56.91 10.06 7.56
N ASP A 169 -55.92 10.23 8.47
CA ASP A 169 -55.75 11.49 9.19
C ASP A 169 -55.35 12.62 8.21
N ALA A 170 -54.49 12.36 7.24
CA ALA A 170 -54.14 13.34 6.23
C ALA A 170 -55.36 13.85 5.46
N LYS A 171 -56.25 12.93 5.05
CA LYS A 171 -57.49 13.27 4.37
C LYS A 171 -58.46 13.99 5.28
N ALA A 172 -58.72 13.47 6.50
CA ALA A 172 -59.62 14.07 7.46
C ALA A 172 -59.21 15.49 7.86
N ILE A 173 -57.92 15.73 8.08
CA ILE A 173 -57.40 17.07 8.37
C ILE A 173 -57.62 17.99 7.17
N LEU A 174 -57.36 17.53 5.95
CA LEU A 174 -57.56 18.34 4.75
C LEU A 174 -59.03 18.71 4.55
N GLU A 175 -59.94 17.77 4.68
CA GLU A 175 -61.39 18.01 4.61
C GLU A 175 -61.86 18.98 5.71
N ALA A 176 -61.34 18.82 6.94
CA ALA A 176 -61.64 19.75 8.03
C ALA A 176 -61.13 21.17 7.76
N VAL A 177 -59.93 21.31 7.16
CA VAL A 177 -59.41 22.62 6.76
C VAL A 177 -60.32 23.27 5.73
N ILE A 178 -60.74 22.54 4.70
CA ILE A 178 -61.65 23.04 3.65
C ILE A 178 -62.95 23.53 4.26
N LYS A 179 -63.51 22.81 5.26
CA LYS A 179 -64.74 23.15 5.91
C LYS A 179 -64.64 24.37 6.85
N VAL A 180 -63.53 24.46 7.59
CA VAL A 180 -63.31 25.50 8.61
C VAL A 180 -62.77 26.81 8.02
N TYR A 181 -62.03 26.74 6.91
CA TYR A 181 -61.36 27.90 6.31
C TYR A 181 -62.28 29.08 6.02
N PRO A 182 -63.47 28.93 5.41
CA PRO A 182 -64.37 30.06 5.15
C PRO A 182 -64.74 30.84 6.41
N GLU A 183 -64.95 30.14 7.53
CA GLU A 183 -65.24 30.77 8.81
C GLU A 183 -64.10 31.57 9.39
N VAL A 184 -62.87 31.10 9.21
CA VAL A 184 -61.66 31.80 9.67
C VAL A 184 -61.33 32.98 8.77
N ALA A 185 -61.53 32.80 7.46
CA ALA A 185 -61.25 33.83 6.46
C ALA A 185 -62.25 35.02 6.59
N ASP A 186 -63.47 34.75 6.97
CA ASP A 186 -64.48 35.78 7.15
C ASP A 186 -64.13 36.83 8.23
N TYR A 187 -63.41 36.41 9.27
CA TYR A 187 -62.84 37.33 10.29
C TYR A 187 -61.76 38.27 9.80
N VAL A 188 -61.00 37.89 8.74
CA VAL A 188 -59.77 38.57 8.34
C VAL A 188 -59.92 39.25 6.97
N ILE A 189 -60.60 38.59 6.06
CA ILE A 189 -60.62 39.00 4.64
C ILE A 189 -62.07 39.32 4.20
N GLY A 190 -63.06 38.83 4.91
CA GLY A 190 -64.48 38.87 4.54
C GLY A 190 -64.97 37.59 3.90
N SER A 191 -66.23 37.55 3.50
CA SER A 191 -66.86 36.34 2.96
C SER A 191 -66.14 35.82 1.74
N THR A 192 -65.53 34.65 1.91
CA THR A 192 -64.79 33.93 0.91
C THR A 192 -65.40 32.60 0.54
N THR A 193 -65.38 32.27 -0.75
CA THR A 193 -65.78 30.94 -1.23
C THR A 193 -64.55 30.24 -1.82
N MET A 194 -64.42 28.96 -1.45
CA MET A 194 -63.34 28.11 -1.94
C MET A 194 -63.92 27.15 -2.99
N ASN A 195 -63.44 27.27 -4.22
CA ASN A 195 -63.81 26.39 -5.34
C ASN A 195 -62.75 25.36 -5.54
N LEU A 196 -63.03 24.10 -5.22
CA LEU A 196 -62.13 22.98 -5.38
C LEU A 196 -61.97 22.62 -6.86
N LEU A 197 -60.73 22.45 -7.32
CA LEU A 197 -60.43 21.96 -8.65
C LEU A 197 -60.08 20.48 -8.66
N THR A 198 -59.67 19.95 -7.51
CA THR A 198 -59.36 18.54 -7.32
C THR A 198 -60.00 18.05 -6.04
N ASP A 199 -60.58 16.84 -6.05
CA ASP A 199 -61.12 16.23 -4.84
C ASP A 199 -60.01 15.65 -3.96
N PRO A 200 -60.06 15.80 -2.64
CA PRO A 200 -59.10 15.23 -1.72
C PRO A 200 -59.21 13.71 -1.71
N GLY A 201 -58.33 13.04 -2.43
CA GLY A 201 -58.24 11.57 -2.44
C GLY A 201 -57.44 11.05 -1.24
N GLU A 202 -57.77 9.83 -0.77
CA GLU A 202 -56.97 9.19 0.27
C GLU A 202 -55.62 8.76 -0.33
N PRO A 203 -54.45 9.22 0.22
CA PRO A 203 -53.18 8.88 -0.31
C PRO A 203 -52.84 7.39 -0.08
N THR A 204 -52.55 6.66 -1.15
CA THR A 204 -52.27 5.22 -1.09
C THR A 204 -50.77 4.90 -0.90
N VAL A 205 -49.89 5.85 -1.19
CA VAL A 205 -48.43 5.66 -1.14
C VAL A 205 -47.79 6.75 -0.28
N PRO A 206 -46.85 6.40 0.61
CA PRO A 206 -46.10 7.41 1.36
C PRO A 206 -45.28 8.30 0.42
N TYR A 207 -45.31 9.61 0.65
CA TYR A 207 -44.54 10.55 -0.17
C TYR A 207 -43.01 10.49 0.12
N ASN A 208 -42.66 10.08 1.36
CA ASN A 208 -41.26 9.92 1.80
C ASN A 208 -40.77 8.47 1.66
N SER A 209 -41.00 7.82 0.51
CA SER A 209 -40.67 6.41 0.32
C SER A 209 -39.26 6.06 0.76
N PHE A 210 -39.14 5.02 1.60
CA PHE A 210 -37.82 4.48 2.00
C PHE A 210 -37.20 3.72 0.83
N SER A 211 -35.96 4.10 0.48
CA SER A 211 -35.19 3.40 -0.54
C SER A 211 -34.07 2.57 0.12
N PRO A 212 -34.30 1.26 0.32
CA PRO A 212 -33.34 0.38 1.02
C PRO A 212 -31.97 0.33 0.32
N VAL A 213 -31.97 0.25 -1.01
CA VAL A 213 -30.75 0.19 -1.81
C VAL A 213 -29.93 1.46 -1.69
N LYS A 214 -30.55 2.64 -1.81
CA LYS A 214 -29.84 3.92 -1.69
C LYS A 214 -29.23 4.10 -0.29
N THR A 215 -29.97 3.68 0.74
CA THR A 215 -29.52 3.75 2.14
C THR A 215 -28.36 2.83 2.40
N PHE A 216 -28.42 1.58 1.90
CA PHE A 216 -27.30 0.63 1.99
C PHE A 216 -26.06 1.14 1.26
N ILE A 217 -26.20 1.64 0.01
CA ILE A 217 -25.07 2.15 -0.77
C ILE A 217 -24.38 3.32 -0.07
N LYS A 218 -25.12 4.25 0.53
CA LYS A 218 -24.53 5.35 1.31
C LYS A 218 -23.62 4.82 2.43
N GLY A 219 -24.09 3.85 3.20
CA GLY A 219 -23.33 3.23 4.26
C GLY A 219 -22.12 2.43 3.73
N ALA A 220 -22.30 1.73 2.61
CA ALA A 220 -21.23 0.95 1.98
C ALA A 220 -20.07 1.84 1.47
N ILE A 221 -20.37 3.02 0.92
CA ILE A 221 -19.34 3.98 0.50
C ILE A 221 -18.53 4.46 1.71
N VAL A 222 -19.20 4.80 2.82
CA VAL A 222 -18.52 5.20 4.06
C VAL A 222 -17.63 4.06 4.58
N GLY A 223 -18.13 2.82 4.59
CA GLY A 223 -17.38 1.64 4.99
C GLY A 223 -16.15 1.38 4.10
N LEU A 224 -16.26 1.58 2.80
CA LEU A 224 -15.14 1.50 1.85
C LEU A 224 -14.06 2.54 2.20
N ILE A 225 -14.44 3.80 2.41
CA ILE A 225 -13.49 4.87 2.75
C ILE A 225 -12.74 4.52 4.05
N ILE A 226 -13.44 4.09 5.08
CA ILE A 226 -12.84 3.66 6.36
C ILE A 226 -11.87 2.50 6.12
N GLY A 227 -12.24 1.51 5.30
CA GLY A 227 -11.41 0.38 4.95
C GLY A 227 -10.13 0.78 4.20
N PHE A 228 -10.22 1.71 3.26
CA PHE A 228 -9.03 2.23 2.56
C PHE A 228 -8.11 3.03 3.49
N VAL A 229 -8.66 3.88 4.37
CA VAL A 229 -7.86 4.60 5.38
C VAL A 229 -7.16 3.61 6.30
N PHE A 230 -7.83 2.57 6.74
CA PHE A 230 -7.23 1.51 7.55
C PHE A 230 -6.07 0.81 6.82
N LEU A 231 -6.22 0.45 5.54
CA LEU A 231 -5.14 -0.14 4.75
C LEU A 231 -3.97 0.83 4.55
N MET A 232 -4.24 2.12 4.38
CA MET A 232 -3.19 3.15 4.32
C MET A 232 -2.39 3.23 5.62
N LEU A 233 -3.06 3.17 6.77
CA LEU A 233 -2.38 3.13 8.08
C LEU A 233 -1.54 1.86 8.22
N CYS A 234 -2.07 0.69 7.84
CA CYS A 234 -1.30 -0.55 7.82
C CYS A 234 -0.07 -0.48 6.90
N ALA A 235 -0.18 0.21 5.77
CA ALA A 235 0.95 0.41 4.86
C ALA A 235 2.00 1.36 5.46
N ALA A 236 1.58 2.43 6.12
CA ALA A 236 2.47 3.41 6.75
C ALA A 236 3.30 2.83 7.92
N ILE A 237 2.73 1.87 8.66
CA ILE A 237 3.42 1.21 9.78
C ILE A 237 4.48 0.21 9.28
N ARG A 238 4.37 -0.30 8.05
CA ARG A 238 5.34 -1.24 7.48
C ARG A 238 6.69 -0.57 7.27
N ASN A 239 7.67 -1.03 8.01
CA ASN A 239 9.04 -0.55 7.91
C ASN A 239 9.89 -1.61 7.17
N THR A 240 9.99 -1.48 5.84
CA THR A 240 10.72 -2.42 4.96
C THR A 240 11.91 -1.73 4.29
N VAL A 241 12.86 -2.54 3.80
CA VAL A 241 14.02 -2.05 3.03
C VAL A 241 13.66 -2.02 1.54
N ARG A 242 13.74 -0.85 0.91
CA ARG A 242 13.45 -0.68 -0.53
C ARG A 242 14.58 -0.02 -1.30
N GLU A 243 15.37 0.81 -0.65
CA GLU A 243 16.45 1.58 -1.23
C GLU A 243 17.81 1.20 -0.62
N PRO A 244 18.91 1.38 -1.35
CA PRO A 244 20.25 1.12 -0.82
C PRO A 244 20.57 1.94 0.44
N ASP A 245 20.03 3.15 0.55
CA ASP A 245 20.22 4.02 1.71
C ASP A 245 19.53 3.49 2.96
N ASP A 246 18.40 2.79 2.83
CA ASP A 246 17.74 2.11 3.95
C ASP A 246 18.70 1.09 4.61
N ILE A 247 19.49 0.36 3.80
CA ILE A 247 20.45 -0.62 4.32
C ILE A 247 21.53 0.07 5.16
N ARG A 248 22.02 1.22 4.70
CA ARG A 248 23.04 1.97 5.40
C ARG A 248 22.51 2.63 6.67
N ILE A 249 21.36 3.29 6.57
CA ILE A 249 20.80 4.11 7.65
C ILE A 249 20.14 3.23 8.72
N LYS A 250 19.32 2.26 8.31
CA LYS A 250 18.48 1.49 9.23
C LYS A 250 19.14 0.19 9.72
N LEU A 251 20.00 -0.41 8.89
CA LEU A 251 20.67 -1.66 9.26
C LEU A 251 22.16 -1.48 9.61
N ASN A 252 22.71 -0.29 9.43
CA ASN A 252 24.13 0.00 9.59
C ASN A 252 25.03 -0.98 8.81
N GLN A 253 24.56 -1.38 7.61
CA GLN A 253 25.26 -2.31 6.73
C GLN A 253 25.61 -1.65 5.40
N THR A 254 26.61 -2.21 4.69
CA THR A 254 26.97 -1.69 3.37
C THR A 254 26.18 -2.41 2.28
N CYS A 255 25.52 -1.66 1.40
CA CYS A 255 24.94 -2.19 0.17
C CYS A 255 26.02 -2.40 -0.91
N LEU A 256 26.33 -3.66 -1.22
CA LEU A 256 27.29 -4.01 -2.27
C LEU A 256 26.71 -3.87 -3.67
N ALA A 257 25.45 -4.27 -3.85
CA ALA A 257 24.78 -4.15 -5.14
C ALA A 257 23.27 -4.06 -4.98
N THR A 258 22.65 -3.45 -5.99
CA THR A 258 21.21 -3.43 -6.17
C THR A 258 20.86 -4.18 -7.45
N LEU A 259 20.07 -5.23 -7.33
CA LEU A 259 19.66 -6.06 -8.46
C LEU A 259 18.24 -5.70 -8.90
N PRO A 260 18.03 -5.36 -10.16
CA PRO A 260 16.69 -5.03 -10.66
C PRO A 260 15.79 -6.26 -10.71
N LYS A 261 14.49 -6.05 -10.54
CA LYS A 261 13.48 -7.08 -10.75
C LYS A 261 13.41 -7.47 -12.22
N VAL A 262 13.69 -8.72 -12.52
CA VAL A 262 13.62 -9.26 -13.88
C VAL A 262 12.32 -10.03 -14.06
N THR A 263 11.48 -9.59 -15.00
CA THR A 263 10.25 -10.28 -15.39
C THR A 263 10.41 -10.86 -16.80
N PHE A 264 10.24 -12.17 -16.93
CA PHE A 264 10.23 -12.80 -18.24
C PHE A 264 8.80 -12.74 -18.82
N LYS A 265 8.64 -12.21 -20.05
CA LYS A 265 7.37 -12.28 -20.78
C LYS A 265 7.00 -13.74 -20.98
N LYS A 266 5.82 -14.16 -20.52
CA LYS A 266 5.28 -15.53 -20.73
C LYS A 266 5.15 -15.81 -22.23
N ARG A 267 6.13 -16.51 -22.83
CA ARG A 267 6.01 -17.10 -24.16
C ARG A 267 5.84 -18.61 -23.99
N LYS A 268 4.90 -19.20 -24.75
CA LYS A 268 4.52 -20.61 -24.75
C LYS A 268 5.63 -21.57 -25.28
N GLN A 269 6.86 -21.42 -24.86
CA GLN A 269 7.93 -22.35 -25.24
C GLN A 269 8.69 -22.85 -24.01
N HIS A 270 8.84 -24.15 -23.97
CA HIS A 270 9.45 -25.02 -22.95
C HIS A 270 10.94 -24.78 -22.64
N ASN A 271 11.48 -23.58 -22.83
CA ASN A 271 12.86 -23.30 -22.45
C ASN A 271 12.91 -22.64 -21.09
N VAL A 272 13.59 -23.27 -20.17
CA VAL A 272 13.84 -22.88 -18.80
C VAL A 272 14.28 -21.41 -18.78
N ASN A 273 13.40 -20.51 -18.32
CA ASN A 273 13.70 -19.10 -18.08
C ASN A 273 14.54 -19.00 -16.80
N THR A 274 15.80 -19.45 -16.85
CA THR A 274 16.73 -19.29 -15.75
C THR A 274 17.22 -17.86 -15.68
N LEU A 275 17.16 -17.27 -14.48
CA LEU A 275 17.76 -15.96 -14.22
C LEU A 275 19.26 -16.12 -14.00
N SER A 276 19.99 -16.33 -15.10
CA SER A 276 21.43 -16.55 -15.12
C SER A 276 22.11 -15.56 -16.05
N ILE A 277 23.28 -15.07 -15.67
CA ILE A 277 24.13 -14.22 -16.52
C ILE A 277 24.64 -14.96 -17.79
N LEU A 278 24.46 -16.27 -17.88
CA LEU A 278 24.71 -17.06 -19.10
C LEU A 278 23.57 -16.92 -20.10
N ASN A 279 22.38 -16.53 -19.64
CA ASN A 279 21.21 -16.40 -20.49
C ASN A 279 21.22 -15.02 -21.18
N LYS A 280 21.36 -15.01 -22.51
CA LYS A 280 21.35 -13.78 -23.34
C LYS A 280 20.05 -12.97 -23.25
N ARG A 281 18.97 -13.55 -22.70
CA ARG A 281 17.66 -12.88 -22.53
C ARG A 281 17.56 -12.06 -21.23
N VAL A 282 18.52 -12.21 -20.33
CA VAL A 282 18.57 -11.44 -19.10
C VAL A 282 19.05 -10.02 -19.40
N SER A 283 18.40 -9.03 -18.80
CA SER A 283 18.70 -7.61 -19.06
C SER A 283 20.16 -7.27 -18.77
N GLY A 284 20.74 -6.38 -19.59
CA GLY A 284 22.10 -5.88 -19.39
C GLY A 284 22.28 -5.21 -18.02
N SER A 285 21.24 -4.54 -17.51
CA SER A 285 21.27 -3.92 -16.17
C SER A 285 21.47 -4.95 -15.05
N PHE A 286 20.82 -6.11 -15.13
CA PHE A 286 21.03 -7.19 -14.16
C PHE A 286 22.46 -7.74 -14.25
N GLN A 287 22.96 -7.97 -15.47
CA GLN A 287 24.32 -8.48 -15.67
C GLN A 287 25.37 -7.50 -15.12
N GLU A 288 25.18 -6.19 -15.35
CA GLU A 288 26.10 -5.16 -14.83
C GLU A 288 26.00 -5.03 -13.31
N SER A 289 24.82 -5.20 -12.72
CA SER A 289 24.67 -5.24 -11.26
C SER A 289 25.42 -6.42 -10.63
N ILE A 290 25.40 -7.60 -11.24
CA ILE A 290 26.19 -8.77 -10.79
C ILE A 290 27.69 -8.52 -10.97
N ARG A 291 28.12 -7.89 -12.07
CA ARG A 291 29.51 -7.50 -12.27
C ARG A 291 29.97 -6.51 -11.21
N SER A 292 29.15 -5.51 -10.89
CA SER A 292 29.45 -4.55 -9.83
C SER A 292 29.52 -5.22 -8.46
N LEU A 293 28.61 -6.16 -8.15
CA LEU A 293 28.67 -6.97 -6.94
C LEU A 293 30.02 -7.69 -6.82
N ARG A 294 30.45 -8.41 -7.88
CA ARG A 294 31.73 -9.10 -7.91
C ARG A 294 32.89 -8.15 -7.61
N ILE A 295 32.96 -7.01 -8.30
CA ILE A 295 34.07 -6.05 -8.14
C ILE A 295 34.12 -5.52 -6.70
N LYS A 296 32.99 -5.14 -6.14
CA LYS A 296 32.91 -4.60 -4.77
C LYS A 296 33.21 -5.67 -3.72
N LEU A 297 32.80 -6.92 -3.97
CA LEU A 297 33.13 -8.06 -3.11
C LEU A 297 34.65 -8.30 -3.09
N LEU A 298 35.29 -8.41 -4.26
CA LEU A 298 36.71 -8.64 -4.38
C LEU A 298 37.58 -7.54 -3.72
N ARG A 299 37.10 -6.29 -3.71
CA ARG A 299 37.78 -5.19 -3.02
C ARG A 299 37.80 -5.31 -1.51
N ARG A 300 36.92 -6.13 -0.94
CA ARG A 300 36.77 -6.34 0.52
C ARG A 300 37.46 -7.59 1.02
N LEU A 301 37.82 -8.48 0.09
CA LEU A 301 38.47 -9.75 0.41
C LEU A 301 39.97 -9.60 0.28
N GLU A 302 40.70 -10.28 1.14
CA GLU A 302 42.16 -10.33 1.07
C GLU A 302 42.60 -11.16 -0.13
N SER A 303 43.62 -10.70 -0.84
CA SER A 303 44.19 -11.42 -1.97
C SER A 303 45.00 -12.64 -1.50
N GLY A 304 44.96 -13.71 -2.28
CA GLY A 304 45.82 -14.89 -2.07
C GLY A 304 45.33 -15.93 -1.10
N LYS A 305 44.13 -15.74 -0.51
CA LYS A 305 43.45 -16.75 0.34
C LYS A 305 42.22 -17.28 -0.33
N CYS A 306 41.83 -18.54 -0.04
CA CYS A 306 40.52 -19.05 -0.40
C CYS A 306 39.45 -18.46 0.54
N HIS A 307 38.37 -17.94 -0.02
CA HIS A 307 37.26 -17.38 0.74
C HIS A 307 36.02 -18.26 0.64
N ALA A 308 35.51 -18.71 1.81
CA ALA A 308 34.23 -19.38 1.91
C ALA A 308 33.17 -18.34 2.31
N ILE A 309 32.22 -18.09 1.43
CA ILE A 309 31.21 -17.05 1.57
C ILE A 309 29.81 -17.67 1.63
N LEU A 310 29.15 -17.49 2.74
CA LEU A 310 27.74 -17.83 2.95
C LEU A 310 26.85 -16.82 2.21
N VAL A 311 25.86 -17.31 1.45
CA VAL A 311 24.80 -16.46 0.89
C VAL A 311 23.49 -16.82 1.56
N THR A 312 22.94 -15.89 2.33
CA THR A 312 21.72 -16.09 3.12
C THR A 312 20.78 -14.89 3.09
N SER A 313 19.60 -15.02 3.71
CA SER A 313 18.59 -13.97 3.84
C SER A 313 17.69 -14.24 5.04
N THR A 314 16.76 -13.34 5.36
CA THR A 314 15.78 -13.52 6.44
C THR A 314 14.73 -14.57 6.07
N MET A 315 14.11 -14.42 4.88
CA MET A 315 12.93 -15.22 4.48
C MET A 315 13.16 -15.97 3.15
N PRO A 316 12.36 -17.01 2.87
CA PRO A 316 12.33 -17.66 1.57
C PRO A 316 11.89 -16.67 0.46
N GLY A 317 12.47 -16.83 -0.75
CA GLY A 317 12.05 -16.04 -1.91
C GLY A 317 12.77 -14.70 -2.10
N GLU A 318 13.70 -14.32 -1.23
CA GLU A 318 14.47 -13.07 -1.34
C GLU A 318 15.55 -13.11 -2.45
N GLY A 319 15.80 -14.29 -3.04
CA GLY A 319 16.68 -14.45 -4.20
C GLY A 319 18.10 -14.91 -3.88
N LYS A 320 18.32 -15.54 -2.73
CA LYS A 320 19.64 -16.12 -2.34
C LYS A 320 20.27 -16.94 -3.44
N THR A 321 19.59 -17.99 -3.92
CA THR A 321 20.07 -18.87 -4.98
C THR A 321 20.33 -18.13 -6.28
N THR A 322 19.56 -17.09 -6.59
CA THR A 322 19.82 -16.22 -7.76
C THR A 322 21.12 -15.45 -7.57
N VAL A 323 21.36 -14.90 -6.40
CA VAL A 323 22.60 -14.15 -6.11
C VAL A 323 23.79 -15.09 -6.05
N SER A 324 23.71 -16.22 -5.33
CA SER A 324 24.81 -17.19 -5.18
C SER A 324 25.24 -17.77 -6.53
N THR A 325 24.30 -18.22 -7.35
CA THR A 325 24.60 -18.78 -8.68
C THR A 325 25.22 -17.76 -9.63
N ASN A 326 24.67 -16.54 -9.69
CA ASN A 326 25.18 -15.52 -10.61
C ASN A 326 26.50 -14.93 -10.14
N LEU A 327 26.73 -14.79 -8.83
CA LEU A 327 28.02 -14.39 -8.28
C LEU A 327 29.09 -15.44 -8.56
N ALA A 328 28.81 -16.72 -8.33
CA ALA A 328 29.73 -17.82 -8.62
C ALA A 328 30.11 -17.88 -10.10
N LEU A 329 29.15 -17.74 -11.01
CA LEU A 329 29.35 -17.63 -12.44
C LEU A 329 30.21 -16.40 -12.81
N ALA A 330 29.97 -15.26 -12.20
CA ALA A 330 30.71 -14.03 -12.47
C ALA A 330 32.17 -14.09 -12.00
N LEU A 331 32.41 -14.74 -10.86
CA LEU A 331 33.74 -14.99 -10.36
C LEU A 331 34.50 -15.98 -11.28
N SER A 332 33.87 -17.09 -11.64
CA SER A 332 34.43 -18.10 -12.54
C SER A 332 34.77 -17.55 -13.92
N LYS A 333 33.89 -16.76 -14.55
CA LYS A 333 34.14 -16.10 -15.83
C LYS A 333 35.34 -15.12 -15.78
N ASN A 334 35.73 -14.68 -14.60
CA ASN A 334 36.90 -13.82 -14.42
C ASN A 334 38.17 -14.62 -14.11
N GLY A 335 38.16 -15.94 -14.31
CA GLY A 335 39.30 -16.81 -14.17
C GLY A 335 39.51 -17.43 -12.79
N ALA A 336 38.68 -17.14 -11.79
CA ALA A 336 38.79 -17.74 -10.47
C ALA A 336 38.29 -19.20 -10.47
N ARG A 337 38.92 -20.05 -9.68
CA ARG A 337 38.42 -21.41 -9.38
C ARG A 337 37.30 -21.27 -8.34
N VAL A 338 36.08 -21.58 -8.71
CA VAL A 338 34.91 -21.39 -7.85
C VAL A 338 34.19 -22.70 -7.63
N ILE A 339 33.87 -23.00 -6.37
CA ILE A 339 32.96 -24.09 -6.00
C ILE A 339 31.69 -23.47 -5.43
N LEU A 340 30.53 -23.80 -6.04
CA LEU A 340 29.21 -23.46 -5.52
C LEU A 340 28.64 -24.67 -4.79
N VAL A 341 28.23 -24.48 -3.54
CA VAL A 341 27.70 -25.54 -2.67
C VAL A 341 26.24 -25.25 -2.36
N ASP A 342 25.34 -26.16 -2.72
CA ASP A 342 23.91 -26.06 -2.39
C ASP A 342 23.63 -26.70 -1.04
N MET A 343 23.61 -25.89 0.03
CA MET A 343 23.31 -26.30 1.39
C MET A 343 21.83 -26.19 1.78
N ASP A 344 20.98 -25.71 0.88
CA ASP A 344 19.52 -25.72 1.12
C ASP A 344 18.95 -27.12 0.82
N LEU A 345 19.25 -28.08 1.67
CA LEU A 345 18.80 -29.47 1.52
C LEU A 345 17.28 -29.63 1.68
N ARG A 346 16.57 -28.62 2.12
CA ARG A 346 15.10 -28.65 2.20
C ARG A 346 14.46 -28.29 0.87
N ARG A 347 15.04 -27.33 0.16
CA ARG A 347 14.56 -26.85 -1.15
C ARG A 347 15.73 -26.60 -2.08
N PRO A 348 16.52 -27.62 -2.41
CA PRO A 348 17.68 -27.47 -3.27
C PRO A 348 17.23 -26.87 -4.60
N SER A 349 17.86 -25.79 -5.01
CA SER A 349 17.41 -25.02 -6.17
C SER A 349 18.52 -24.61 -7.10
N VAL A 350 19.79 -24.84 -6.75
CA VAL A 350 20.94 -24.44 -7.55
C VAL A 350 20.98 -25.20 -8.88
N LYS A 351 20.75 -26.53 -8.91
CA LYS A 351 20.67 -27.30 -10.18
C LYS A 351 19.65 -26.67 -11.14
N LYS A 352 18.46 -26.38 -10.63
CA LYS A 352 17.39 -25.75 -11.43
C LYS A 352 17.78 -24.34 -11.89
N ALA A 353 18.41 -23.55 -11.03
CA ALA A 353 18.87 -22.19 -11.37
C ALA A 353 19.96 -22.20 -12.45
N LEU A 354 20.79 -23.22 -12.51
CA LEU A 354 21.83 -23.41 -13.53
C LEU A 354 21.30 -24.16 -14.78
N GLY A 355 20.08 -24.69 -14.76
CA GLY A 355 19.51 -25.44 -15.86
C GLY A 355 20.07 -26.86 -16.01
N ILE A 356 20.62 -27.43 -14.94
CA ILE A 356 21.23 -28.77 -14.92
C ILE A 356 20.14 -29.80 -14.66
N THR A 357 20.03 -30.77 -15.58
CA THR A 357 19.05 -31.87 -15.48
C THR A 357 19.69 -33.23 -15.26
N THR A 358 21.02 -33.33 -15.42
CA THR A 358 21.76 -34.58 -15.27
C THR A 358 21.84 -35.03 -13.81
N PRO A 359 21.58 -36.33 -13.53
CA PRO A 359 21.83 -36.89 -12.22
C PRO A 359 23.32 -36.79 -11.89
N SER A 360 23.65 -36.36 -10.69
CA SER A 360 25.03 -36.34 -10.20
C SER A 360 25.03 -36.70 -8.73
N ASN A 361 26.09 -37.35 -8.26
CA ASN A 361 26.32 -37.47 -6.84
C ASN A 361 26.41 -36.07 -6.24
N GLY A 362 25.96 -35.92 -5.01
CA GLY A 362 25.90 -34.61 -4.36
C GLY A 362 26.26 -34.66 -2.88
N LEU A 363 25.83 -33.65 -2.18
CA LEU A 363 26.12 -33.46 -0.77
C LEU A 363 25.52 -34.59 0.10
N VAL A 364 24.38 -35.15 -0.31
CA VAL A 364 23.69 -36.22 0.42
C VAL A 364 24.47 -37.53 0.33
N GLU A 365 24.94 -37.91 -0.87
CA GLU A 365 25.74 -39.13 -1.10
C GLU A 365 27.08 -39.04 -0.38
N LEU A 366 27.72 -37.86 -0.39
CA LEU A 366 28.95 -37.60 0.35
C LEU A 366 28.72 -37.76 1.86
N ARG A 367 27.65 -37.25 2.38
CA ARG A 367 27.29 -37.33 3.81
C ARG A 367 26.95 -38.78 4.27
N GLU A 368 26.24 -39.51 3.43
CA GLU A 368 25.90 -40.93 3.67
C GLU A 368 27.08 -41.86 3.42
N ARG A 369 28.28 -41.33 3.10
CA ARG A 369 29.51 -42.08 2.77
C ARG A 369 29.35 -43.08 1.62
N LYS A 370 28.46 -42.77 0.68
CA LYS A 370 28.26 -43.57 -0.54
C LYS A 370 29.34 -43.30 -1.58
N VAL A 371 30.08 -42.18 -1.42
CA VAL A 371 31.14 -41.71 -2.28
C VAL A 371 32.41 -41.56 -1.46
N LYS A 372 33.57 -41.90 -2.04
CA LYS A 372 34.85 -41.93 -1.32
C LYS A 372 35.51 -40.56 -1.22
N SER A 373 35.31 -39.68 -2.23
CA SER A 373 35.95 -38.38 -2.28
C SER A 373 34.96 -37.26 -2.66
N VAL A 374 35.24 -36.05 -2.19
CA VAL A 374 34.49 -34.85 -2.57
C VAL A 374 34.56 -34.60 -4.07
N GLY A 375 35.67 -34.92 -4.71
CA GLY A 375 35.88 -34.74 -6.16
C GLY A 375 34.84 -35.48 -7.02
N GLU A 376 34.39 -36.67 -6.58
CA GLU A 376 33.38 -37.47 -7.28
C GLU A 376 31.96 -36.85 -7.21
N CYS A 377 31.74 -35.87 -6.31
CA CYS A 377 30.50 -35.13 -6.15
C CYS A 377 30.49 -33.77 -6.85
N LEU A 378 31.64 -33.33 -7.39
CA LEU A 378 31.73 -32.04 -8.05
C LEU A 378 31.37 -32.16 -9.54
N SER A 379 30.34 -31.44 -9.95
CA SER A 379 29.90 -31.35 -11.33
C SER A 379 30.43 -30.08 -11.96
N GLU A 380 31.08 -30.17 -13.13
CA GLU A 380 31.52 -29.01 -13.89
C GLU A 380 30.38 -28.36 -14.67
N ILE A 381 30.39 -27.03 -14.75
CA ILE A 381 29.38 -26.27 -15.48
C ILE A 381 29.90 -25.90 -16.84
N GLU A 382 29.23 -26.31 -17.91
CA GLU A 382 29.58 -26.01 -19.28
C GLU A 382 29.87 -24.52 -19.51
N GLY A 383 31.00 -24.22 -20.16
CA GLY A 383 31.38 -22.86 -20.49
C GLY A 383 31.94 -22.03 -19.31
N SER A 384 32.27 -22.68 -18.18
CA SER A 384 32.86 -22.01 -17.02
C SER A 384 33.81 -22.93 -16.24
N THR A 385 34.66 -22.36 -15.40
CA THR A 385 35.52 -23.11 -14.42
C THR A 385 34.76 -23.35 -13.11
N LEU A 386 33.43 -23.11 -13.07
CA LEU A 386 32.59 -23.31 -11.91
C LEU A 386 32.32 -24.78 -11.69
N LYS A 387 32.57 -25.25 -10.48
CA LYS A 387 32.17 -26.59 -10.01
C LYS A 387 31.01 -26.48 -9.05
N LEU A 388 30.05 -27.39 -9.17
CA LEU A 388 28.86 -27.48 -8.32
C LEU A 388 28.95 -28.70 -7.40
N LEU A 389 28.86 -28.48 -6.10
CA LEU A 389 28.50 -29.52 -5.14
C LEU A 389 26.99 -29.41 -4.86
N ALA A 390 26.23 -30.26 -5.53
CA ALA A 390 24.78 -30.16 -5.54
C ALA A 390 24.16 -30.63 -4.23
N GLY A 391 23.12 -29.90 -3.79
CA GLY A 391 22.19 -30.37 -2.76
C GLY A 391 21.09 -31.23 -3.38
N ASP A 392 20.67 -32.25 -2.68
CA ASP A 392 19.49 -33.06 -2.98
C ASP A 392 18.64 -33.24 -1.73
N VAL A 393 17.34 -33.43 -1.92
CA VAL A 393 16.44 -33.69 -0.79
C VAL A 393 16.73 -35.12 -0.24
N PRO A 394 17.14 -35.22 1.02
CA PRO A 394 17.39 -36.52 1.59
C PRO A 394 16.14 -37.42 1.58
N ARG A 395 16.27 -38.66 1.15
CA ARG A 395 15.15 -39.64 1.10
C ARG A 395 14.61 -40.03 2.48
N LYS A 396 15.38 -39.82 3.53
CA LYS A 396 14.99 -40.06 4.94
C LYS A 396 15.27 -38.78 5.74
N SER A 397 14.49 -38.57 6.82
CA SER A 397 14.77 -37.46 7.75
C SER A 397 16.22 -37.57 8.24
N THR A 398 17.04 -36.63 7.79
CA THR A 398 18.47 -36.64 8.13
C THR A 398 18.69 -35.95 9.47
N ARG A 399 19.67 -36.45 10.20
CA ARG A 399 20.15 -35.80 11.43
C ARG A 399 20.62 -34.36 11.08
N PRO A 400 20.58 -33.43 12.03
CA PRO A 400 21.12 -32.08 11.82
C PRO A 400 22.57 -32.14 11.31
N ILE A 401 22.95 -31.17 10.48
CA ILE A 401 24.33 -31.11 9.97
C ILE A 401 25.23 -30.59 11.09
N SER A 402 26.26 -31.35 11.46
CA SER A 402 27.19 -30.90 12.51
C SER A 402 28.17 -29.86 12.01
N ALA A 403 28.46 -28.84 12.79
CA ALA A 403 29.43 -27.79 12.47
C ALA A 403 30.83 -28.40 12.18
N ARG A 404 31.24 -29.43 12.89
CA ARG A 404 32.53 -30.15 12.68
C ARG A 404 32.62 -30.73 11.26
N TRP A 405 31.58 -31.42 10.81
CA TRP A 405 31.54 -31.98 9.45
C TRP A 405 31.58 -30.93 8.39
N LEU A 406 30.83 -29.83 8.56
CA LEU A 406 30.82 -28.69 7.64
C LEU A 406 32.20 -28.05 7.55
N LYS A 407 32.85 -27.81 8.69
CA LYS A 407 34.17 -27.22 8.70
C LYS A 407 35.16 -28.12 7.97
N SER A 408 35.16 -29.43 8.21
CA SER A 408 36.00 -30.38 7.48
C SER A 408 35.72 -30.40 5.98
N LEU A 409 34.45 -30.30 5.56
CA LEU A 409 34.10 -30.22 4.15
C LEU A 409 34.67 -28.92 3.52
N ILE A 410 34.43 -27.77 4.12
CA ILE A 410 34.92 -26.48 3.64
C ILE A 410 36.44 -26.47 3.56
N ASP A 411 37.12 -26.99 4.59
CA ASP A 411 38.60 -27.06 4.59
C ASP A 411 39.13 -27.97 3.48
N THR A 412 38.41 -29.06 3.16
CA THR A 412 38.76 -29.93 2.01
C THR A 412 38.58 -29.21 0.68
N LEU A 413 37.51 -28.41 0.54
CA LEU A 413 37.25 -27.63 -0.69
C LEU A 413 38.22 -26.46 -0.90
N ARG A 414 38.78 -25.91 0.17
CA ARG A 414 39.76 -24.79 0.10
C ARG A 414 41.00 -25.10 -0.73
N SER A 415 41.44 -26.35 -0.76
CA SER A 415 42.57 -26.77 -1.57
C SER A 415 42.29 -26.73 -3.08
N GLN A 416 41.03 -26.74 -3.47
CA GLN A 416 40.59 -26.86 -4.87
C GLN A 416 39.98 -25.58 -5.45
N ALA A 417 39.77 -24.55 -4.65
CA ALA A 417 39.10 -23.33 -5.08
C ALA A 417 39.69 -22.06 -4.48
N ASP A 418 39.51 -20.97 -5.20
CA ASP A 418 39.80 -19.61 -4.72
C ASP A 418 38.59 -19.02 -3.99
N PHE A 419 37.39 -19.44 -4.38
CA PHE A 419 36.14 -19.07 -3.75
C PHE A 419 35.23 -20.27 -3.58
N ILE A 420 34.63 -20.38 -2.38
CA ILE A 420 33.56 -21.33 -2.06
C ILE A 420 32.32 -20.51 -1.75
N ILE A 421 31.31 -20.57 -2.62
CA ILE A 421 30.06 -19.88 -2.42
C ILE A 421 29.05 -20.90 -1.89
N VAL A 422 28.48 -20.64 -0.71
CA VAL A 422 27.57 -21.56 -0.02
C VAL A 422 26.15 -20.97 -0.06
N ASP A 423 25.29 -21.54 -0.91
CA ASP A 423 23.84 -21.21 -0.94
C ASP A 423 23.14 -21.91 0.21
N THR A 424 22.40 -21.19 1.04
CA THR A 424 21.83 -21.70 2.27
C THR A 424 20.34 -21.40 2.41
N PRO A 425 19.63 -22.15 3.28
CA PRO A 425 18.29 -21.75 3.66
C PRO A 425 18.30 -20.39 4.39
N PRO A 426 17.13 -19.73 4.52
CA PRO A 426 17.01 -18.48 5.27
C PRO A 426 17.49 -18.63 6.72
N CYS A 427 18.31 -17.70 7.20
CA CYS A 427 18.86 -17.79 8.56
C CYS A 427 17.81 -17.53 9.65
N GLY A 428 16.75 -16.76 9.35
CA GLY A 428 15.67 -16.48 10.30
C GLY A 428 14.77 -17.68 10.66
N LEU A 429 14.94 -18.84 10.02
CA LEU A 429 14.01 -19.96 10.16
C LEU A 429 14.63 -21.27 10.70
N LEU A 430 15.95 -21.42 10.73
CA LEU A 430 16.55 -22.74 10.90
C LEU A 430 17.80 -22.77 11.80
N ALA A 431 17.83 -23.70 12.75
CA ALA A 431 18.99 -23.96 13.59
C ALA A 431 20.24 -24.43 12.82
N ASP A 432 20.06 -25.09 11.66
CA ASP A 432 21.18 -25.52 10.81
C ASP A 432 21.98 -24.35 10.25
N SER A 433 21.36 -23.17 10.11
CA SER A 433 22.02 -21.97 9.61
C SER A 433 23.17 -21.49 10.50
N ALA A 434 23.08 -21.66 11.82
CA ALA A 434 24.16 -21.36 12.76
C ALA A 434 25.39 -22.25 12.53
N ASN A 435 25.17 -23.55 12.34
CA ASN A 435 26.25 -24.50 12.07
C ASN A 435 26.96 -24.20 10.72
N ILE A 436 26.18 -23.79 9.71
CA ILE A 436 26.74 -23.40 8.41
C ILE A 436 27.51 -22.09 8.54
N ALA A 437 26.95 -21.10 9.23
CA ALA A 437 27.58 -19.82 9.46
C ALA A 437 28.95 -19.98 10.15
N SER A 438 29.04 -20.79 11.19
CA SER A 438 30.30 -21.01 11.93
C SER A 438 31.41 -21.73 11.12
N ALA A 439 31.10 -22.31 9.95
CA ALA A 439 32.05 -23.02 9.11
C ALA A 439 32.65 -22.18 7.97
N VAL A 440 32.16 -20.96 7.76
CA VAL A 440 32.55 -20.04 6.66
C VAL A 440 33.28 -18.81 7.17
N ASP A 441 33.93 -18.05 6.26
CA ASP A 441 34.70 -16.86 6.64
C ASP A 441 33.85 -15.61 6.78
N SER A 442 32.81 -15.49 5.95
CA SER A 442 31.92 -14.32 5.92
C SER A 442 30.57 -14.63 5.30
N ALA A 443 29.61 -13.74 5.50
CA ALA A 443 28.28 -13.82 4.93
C ALA A 443 27.99 -12.67 3.98
N LEU A 444 27.38 -12.98 2.85
CA LEU A 444 26.73 -12.04 1.94
C LEU A 444 25.22 -12.12 2.20
N TYR A 445 24.66 -11.02 2.66
CA TYR A 445 23.25 -10.99 3.07
C TYR A 445 22.35 -10.47 1.97
N VAL A 446 21.34 -11.24 1.58
CA VAL A 446 20.42 -10.88 0.50
C VAL A 446 19.10 -10.38 1.10
N ILE A 447 18.66 -9.21 0.67
CA ILE A 447 17.43 -8.55 1.11
C ILE A 447 16.51 -8.40 -0.11
N GLY A 448 15.33 -8.98 -0.05
CA GLY A 448 14.28 -8.75 -1.05
C GLY A 448 13.62 -7.38 -0.84
N ALA A 449 13.66 -6.51 -1.86
CA ALA A 449 13.10 -5.17 -1.76
C ALA A 449 11.61 -5.17 -1.36
N GLY A 450 11.27 -4.50 -0.25
CA GLY A 450 9.92 -4.38 0.28
C GLY A 450 9.30 -5.69 0.79
N GLY A 451 10.10 -6.77 0.95
CA GLY A 451 9.60 -8.10 1.29
C GLY A 451 9.49 -8.37 2.79
N VAL A 452 10.46 -7.92 3.56
CA VAL A 452 10.65 -8.26 4.98
C VAL A 452 10.78 -6.99 5.82
N GLU A 453 10.30 -7.05 7.04
CA GLU A 453 10.40 -5.94 8.00
C GLU A 453 11.83 -5.81 8.53
N ILE A 454 12.23 -4.58 8.80
CA ILE A 454 13.58 -4.25 9.28
C ILE A 454 13.90 -4.97 10.59
N SER A 455 12.95 -5.10 11.52
CA SER A 455 13.12 -5.85 12.77
C SER A 455 13.59 -7.27 12.52
N GLN A 456 12.95 -8.00 11.62
CA GLN A 456 13.29 -9.38 11.28
C GLN A 456 14.66 -9.49 10.60
N ILE A 457 15.04 -8.47 9.81
CA ILE A 457 16.37 -8.40 9.19
C ILE A 457 17.43 -8.20 10.28
N LEU A 458 17.19 -7.30 11.23
CA LEU A 458 18.10 -7.03 12.35
C LEU A 458 18.30 -8.29 13.22
N ASP A 459 17.22 -9.01 13.55
CA ASP A 459 17.29 -10.26 14.29
C ASP A 459 18.16 -11.31 13.55
N SER A 460 18.00 -11.37 12.22
CA SER A 460 18.79 -12.29 11.38
C SER A 460 20.27 -11.90 11.29
N LEU A 461 20.57 -10.60 11.24
CA LEU A 461 21.94 -10.08 11.25
C LEU A 461 22.62 -10.32 12.61
N GLN A 462 21.87 -10.13 13.69
CA GLN A 462 22.33 -10.45 15.05
C GLN A 462 22.65 -11.92 15.19
N PHE A 463 21.77 -12.82 14.72
CA PHE A 463 21.99 -14.26 14.70
C PHE A 463 23.28 -14.66 14.00
N LEU A 464 23.60 -14.05 12.83
CA LEU A 464 24.86 -14.28 12.11
C LEU A 464 26.07 -13.82 12.94
N SER A 465 25.97 -12.68 13.59
CA SER A 465 27.02 -12.15 14.45
C SER A 465 27.28 -13.07 15.66
N GLU A 466 26.22 -13.54 16.30
CA GLU A 466 26.29 -14.50 17.42
C GLU A 466 26.87 -15.85 17.00
N SER A 467 26.66 -16.24 15.73
CA SER A 467 27.26 -17.45 15.14
C SER A 467 28.75 -17.26 14.79
N GLY A 468 29.34 -16.09 15.05
CA GLY A 468 30.73 -15.76 14.76
C GLY A 468 31.04 -15.43 13.31
N THR A 469 30.02 -15.18 12.47
CA THR A 469 30.18 -14.88 11.04
C THR A 469 29.99 -13.40 10.77
N SER A 470 31.01 -12.74 10.22
CA SER A 470 30.90 -11.32 9.82
C SER A 470 30.14 -11.16 8.52
N VAL A 471 29.23 -10.18 8.47
CA VAL A 471 28.55 -9.81 7.24
C VAL A 471 29.41 -8.87 6.42
N ILE A 472 29.88 -9.35 5.24
CA ILE A 472 30.73 -8.56 4.34
C ILE A 472 29.95 -7.44 3.65
N GLY A 473 28.64 -7.56 3.55
CA GLY A 473 27.72 -6.58 3.02
C GLY A 473 26.40 -7.18 2.58
N CYS A 474 25.50 -6.31 2.14
CA CYS A 474 24.16 -6.68 1.72
C CYS A 474 23.97 -6.52 0.20
N VAL A 475 23.06 -7.32 -0.35
CA VAL A 475 22.58 -7.21 -1.74
C VAL A 475 21.08 -6.93 -1.68
N LEU A 476 20.65 -5.82 -2.24
CA LEU A 476 19.23 -5.49 -2.39
C LEU A 476 18.72 -6.08 -3.70
N ASN A 477 17.83 -7.07 -3.61
CA ASN A 477 17.34 -7.82 -4.77
C ASN A 477 15.89 -7.48 -5.10
N GLY A 478 15.56 -7.46 -6.40
CA GLY A 478 14.19 -7.29 -6.89
C GLY A 478 13.69 -5.85 -6.87
N VAL A 479 14.59 -4.89 -6.97
CA VAL A 479 14.23 -3.47 -7.03
C VAL A 479 13.49 -3.16 -8.32
N GLU A 480 12.32 -2.55 -8.22
CA GLU A 480 11.56 -2.10 -9.36
C GLU A 480 12.22 -0.86 -9.97
N THR A 481 12.71 -0.99 -11.20
CA THR A 481 13.19 0.15 -11.97
C THR A 481 11.98 0.87 -12.56
N HIS A 482 11.55 1.95 -11.92
CA HIS A 482 10.55 2.83 -12.52
C HIS A 482 11.16 3.55 -13.71
N LEU A 483 10.52 3.46 -14.87
CA LEU A 483 10.75 4.29 -16.06
C LEU A 483 10.22 5.72 -15.81
N SER A 484 10.50 6.32 -14.66
CA SER A 484 10.24 7.73 -14.43
C SER A 484 11.53 8.51 -14.55
N GLY A 485 11.50 9.46 -15.48
CA GLY A 485 12.60 10.28 -15.97
C GLY A 485 13.67 10.69 -14.97
N GLY A 486 14.90 10.42 -15.38
CA GLY A 486 16.00 11.33 -15.14
C GLY A 486 16.45 11.54 -13.70
N TYR A 487 16.89 10.50 -12.99
CA TYR A 487 18.04 10.60 -12.08
C TYR A 487 18.74 9.24 -12.09
N GLY A 488 19.50 9.03 -13.16
CA GLY A 488 20.50 7.97 -13.21
C GLY A 488 21.61 8.33 -12.23
N TYR A 489 21.68 7.66 -11.09
CA TYR A 489 22.93 7.58 -10.34
C TYR A 489 23.92 6.72 -11.15
N GLY A 490 24.38 7.29 -12.24
CA GLY A 490 25.56 6.84 -12.94
C GLY A 490 26.76 7.29 -12.11
N TYR A 491 27.35 6.40 -11.33
CA TYR A 491 28.74 6.57 -10.93
C TYR A 491 29.60 6.37 -12.18
N GLY A 492 29.64 7.39 -13.01
CA GLY A 492 30.62 7.54 -14.06
C GLY A 492 31.94 7.97 -13.43
N TYR A 493 32.86 7.02 -13.21
CA TYR A 493 34.25 7.36 -13.11
C TYR A 493 34.72 7.70 -14.52
N GLY A 494 34.73 8.99 -14.86
CA GLY A 494 35.46 9.53 -15.98
C GLY A 494 36.95 9.39 -15.69
N TYR A 495 37.62 8.47 -16.35
CA TYR A 495 39.05 8.56 -16.58
C TYR A 495 39.21 9.57 -17.72
N GLY A 496 39.55 10.83 -17.37
CA GLY A 496 40.20 11.73 -18.30
C GLY A 496 41.66 11.32 -18.42
N TYR A 497 42.11 11.20 -19.67
CA TYR A 497 43.50 11.13 -20.05
C TYR A 497 44.25 12.42 -19.68
#